data_bc7fe8f971cde18e3407a09e61831153
#
_entry.id   bc7fe8f971cde18e3407a09e61831153
#
_cell.length_a   1.000
_cell.length_b   1.000
_cell.length_c   1.000
_cell.angle_alpha   90.00
_cell.angle_beta   90.00
_cell.angle_gamma   90.00
#
_symmetry.space_group_name_H-M   'P 1'
#
loop_
_entity.id
_entity.type
_entity.pdbx_description
1 polymer ?
#
loop_
_entity_poly.entity_id
_entity_poly.type
_entity_poly.pdbx_seq_one_letter_code
_entity_poly.pdbx_strand_id
1 'polypeptide(L)' 'MRAVVQRVTHAQVDVLSANSKHTSGEIQQGLMVLLGVGNGDTDGDARYIADKIAHLRVFTDEKKIDMDYFSLVSQ' A
#
# COMPACT_ATOMS: atom_id res chain seq x y z
N MET A 1 8.46 -10.06 5.07
CA MET A 1 7.60 -8.87 4.90
C MET A 1 6.67 -9.08 3.74
N ARG A 2 5.45 -8.68 3.89
CA ARG A 2 4.45 -8.87 2.84
C ARG A 2 3.64 -7.60 2.70
N ALA A 3 3.33 -7.24 1.49
CA ALA A 3 2.50 -6.08 1.24
C ALA A 3 1.40 -6.43 0.25
N VAL A 4 0.22 -5.95 0.50
CA VAL A 4 -0.87 -6.03 -0.46
C VAL A 4 -1.14 -4.59 -0.89
N VAL A 5 -1.00 -4.34 -2.17
CA VAL A 5 -1.12 -3.00 -2.72
C VAL A 5 -2.37 -2.94 -3.56
N GLN A 6 -3.22 -1.98 -3.27
CA GLN A 6 -4.48 -1.82 -3.98
C GLN A 6 -4.58 -0.44 -4.57
N ARG A 7 -4.99 -0.36 -5.82
CA ARG A 7 -5.20 0.93 -6.48
C ARG A 7 -6.52 1.49 -6.01
N VAL A 8 -6.53 2.75 -5.63
CA VAL A 8 -7.74 3.38 -5.13
C VAL A 8 -7.95 4.74 -5.77
N THR A 9 -9.19 5.19 -5.81
CA THR A 9 -9.47 6.54 -6.26
C THR A 9 -9.55 7.49 -5.07
N HIS A 10 -9.64 6.93 -3.88
CA HIS A 10 -9.71 7.72 -2.66
C HIS A 10 -9.40 6.82 -1.48
N ALA A 11 -8.68 7.31 -0.53
CA ALA A 11 -8.41 6.57 0.70
C ALA A 11 -8.20 7.56 1.82
N GLN A 12 -8.55 7.16 3.02
CA GLN A 12 -8.33 8.02 4.16
C GLN A 12 -8.13 7.17 5.41
N VAL A 13 -7.40 7.74 6.34
CA VAL A 13 -7.12 7.09 7.61
C VAL A 13 -7.66 7.97 8.70
N ASP A 14 -8.53 7.40 9.52
CA ASP A 14 -9.11 8.11 10.63
C ASP A 14 -8.54 7.57 11.92
N VAL A 15 -8.34 8.45 12.86
CA VAL A 15 -7.89 8.06 14.19
C VAL A 15 -9.11 8.16 15.10
N LEU A 16 -9.41 7.04 15.76
CA LEU A 16 -10.54 6.99 16.66
C LEU A 16 -10.03 7.04 18.08
N SER A 17 -10.58 7.92 18.87
CA SER A 17 -10.22 7.95 20.27
C SER A 17 -11.52 7.88 21.05
N ALA A 18 -11.41 7.84 22.37
CA ALA A 18 -12.58 7.62 23.20
C ALA A 18 -13.71 8.60 22.91
N ASN A 19 -13.36 9.84 22.66
CA ASN A 19 -14.39 10.85 22.49
C ASN A 19 -14.37 11.55 21.16
N SER A 20 -13.55 11.11 20.25
CA SER A 20 -13.45 11.83 18.98
C SER A 20 -12.92 10.97 17.86
N LYS A 21 -13.03 11.48 16.67
CA LYS A 21 -12.53 10.85 15.49
C LYS A 21 -12.00 11.96 14.61
N HIS A 22 -10.82 11.79 14.07
CA HIS A 22 -10.32 12.78 13.13
C HIS A 22 -9.54 12.09 12.02
N THR A 23 -9.49 12.72 10.88
CA THR A 23 -8.80 12.19 9.73
C THR A 23 -7.33 12.53 9.85
N SER A 24 -6.50 11.49 9.84
CA SER A 24 -5.08 11.66 9.93
C SER A 24 -4.46 11.88 8.57
N GLY A 25 -5.00 11.30 7.56
CA GLY A 25 -4.49 11.48 6.21
C GLY A 25 -5.54 11.11 5.20
N GLU A 26 -5.46 11.70 4.05
CA GLU A 26 -6.42 11.47 2.99
C GLU A 26 -5.76 11.67 1.66
N ILE A 27 -6.07 10.82 0.69
CA ILE A 27 -5.56 10.98 -0.66
C ILE A 27 -6.70 10.74 -1.64
N GLN A 28 -6.50 11.18 -2.85
CA GLN A 28 -7.42 10.85 -3.92
C GLN A 28 -6.82 9.66 -4.65
N GLN A 29 -6.57 9.76 -5.93
CA GLN A 29 -6.05 8.61 -6.64
C GLN A 29 -4.67 8.21 -6.10
N GLY A 30 -4.50 6.96 -5.80
CA GLY A 30 -3.24 6.49 -5.26
C GLY A 30 -3.28 5.02 -4.93
N LEU A 31 -2.44 4.62 -4.01
CA LEU A 31 -2.33 3.23 -3.60
C LEU A 31 -2.59 3.09 -2.12
N MET A 32 -3.30 2.04 -1.76
CA MET A 32 -3.44 1.65 -0.38
C MET A 32 -2.55 0.43 -0.18
N VAL A 33 -1.70 0.48 0.82
CA VAL A 33 -0.76 -0.59 1.07
C VAL A 33 -1.01 -1.16 2.46
N LEU A 34 -1.25 -2.47 2.52
CA LEU A 34 -1.37 -3.18 3.78
C LEU A 34 -0.06 -3.93 3.95
N LEU A 35 0.69 -3.57 4.97
CA LEU A 35 2.03 -4.10 5.16
C LEU A 35 2.10 -4.99 6.38
N GLY A 36 2.59 -6.20 6.19
CA GLY A 36 2.82 -7.11 7.30
C GLY A 36 4.32 -7.29 7.50
N VAL A 37 4.77 -7.06 8.70
CA VAL A 37 6.20 -7.17 9.04
C VAL A 37 6.34 -8.31 10.01
N GLY A 38 7.22 -9.23 9.73
CA GLY A 38 7.43 -10.38 10.59
C GLY A 38 8.71 -10.26 11.38
N ASN A 39 8.86 -11.15 12.36
CA ASN A 39 10.08 -11.18 13.13
C ASN A 39 11.19 -11.59 12.20
N GLY A 40 12.31 -10.95 12.30
CA GLY A 40 13.43 -11.29 11.44
C GLY A 40 13.48 -10.51 10.14
N ASP A 41 12.47 -9.70 9.86
CA ASP A 41 12.52 -8.87 8.67
C ASP A 41 13.56 -7.79 8.87
N THR A 42 14.23 -7.43 7.79
CA THR A 42 15.32 -6.48 7.85
C THR A 42 15.05 -5.28 6.98
N ASP A 43 15.96 -4.32 7.01
CA ASP A 43 15.85 -3.15 6.14
C ASP A 43 15.92 -3.57 4.69
N GLY A 44 16.63 -4.66 4.38
CA GLY A 44 16.69 -5.17 3.02
C GLY A 44 15.32 -5.61 2.55
N ASP A 45 14.53 -6.21 3.44
CA ASP A 45 13.18 -6.64 3.08
C ASP A 45 12.32 -5.42 2.79
N ALA A 46 12.47 -4.38 3.59
CA ALA A 46 11.70 -3.17 3.39
C ALA A 46 12.06 -2.51 2.06
N ARG A 47 13.35 -2.49 1.73
CA ARG A 47 13.78 -1.90 0.47
C ARG A 47 13.26 -2.69 -0.71
N TYR A 48 13.24 -3.99 -0.58
CA TYR A 48 12.75 -4.84 -1.65
C TYR A 48 11.28 -4.52 -1.94
N ILE A 49 10.47 -4.46 -0.89
CA ILE A 49 9.05 -4.18 -1.03
C ILE A 49 8.84 -2.76 -1.57
N ALA A 50 9.57 -1.79 -1.05
CA ALA A 50 9.42 -0.41 -1.49
C ALA A 50 9.79 -0.26 -2.97
N ASP A 51 10.85 -0.96 -3.38
CA ASP A 51 11.28 -0.89 -4.76
C ASP A 51 10.22 -1.50 -5.68
N LYS A 52 9.63 -2.59 -5.27
CA LYS A 52 8.60 -3.22 -6.08
C LYS A 52 7.37 -2.33 -6.20
N ILE A 53 6.98 -1.70 -5.11
CA ILE A 53 5.81 -0.82 -5.13
C ILE A 53 6.09 0.36 -6.06
N ALA A 54 7.29 0.92 -6.00
CA ALA A 54 7.63 2.08 -6.81
C ALA A 54 7.62 1.76 -8.30
N HIS A 55 7.79 0.50 -8.65
CA HIS A 55 7.83 0.11 -10.04
C HIS A 55 6.53 -0.50 -10.55
N LEU A 56 5.48 -0.49 -9.73
CA LEU A 56 4.20 -1.00 -10.19
C LEU A 56 3.60 -0.03 -11.19
N ARG A 57 3.01 -0.55 -12.23
CA ARG A 57 2.45 0.30 -13.25
C ARG A 57 0.94 0.30 -13.20
N VAL A 58 0.41 0.53 -12.04
CA VAL A 58 -1.04 0.45 -11.86
C VAL A 58 -1.80 1.63 -12.44
N PHE A 59 -1.09 2.70 -12.74
CA PHE A 59 -1.76 3.88 -13.29
C PHE A 59 -1.43 4.16 -14.75
N THR A 60 -0.73 3.32 -15.43
CA THR A 60 -0.39 3.60 -16.78
C THR A 60 -1.40 3.02 -17.64
N ASP A 61 -2.08 3.53 -18.05
CA ASP A 61 -2.82 3.67 -18.97
C ASP A 61 -3.28 2.80 -19.96
N GLU A 62 -2.84 2.78 -20.95
CA GLU A 62 -3.35 2.15 -21.97
C GLU A 62 -3.57 0.74 -21.78
N LYS A 63 -2.77 0.04 -21.13
CA LYS A 63 -3.01 -1.31 -20.94
C LYS A 63 -3.77 -1.48 -19.75
N LYS A 64 -4.97 -1.87 -19.82
CA LYS A 64 -5.74 -2.10 -18.70
C LYS A 64 -5.15 -3.13 -17.89
N ILE A 65 -5.01 -2.93 -16.64
CA ILE A 65 -4.57 -3.91 -15.68
C ILE A 65 -5.81 -4.55 -15.14
N ASP A 66 -5.94 -5.83 -15.37
CA ASP A 66 -7.12 -6.53 -14.94
C ASP A 66 -7.23 -6.70 -13.45
N MET A 67 -6.14 -6.57 -12.71
CA MET A 67 -6.20 -6.73 -11.28
C MET A 67 -6.15 -5.41 -10.59
N ASP A 68 -6.96 -5.27 -9.55
CA ASP A 68 -6.97 -4.06 -8.79
C ASP A 68 -6.01 -4.11 -7.63
N TYR A 69 -5.40 -5.23 -7.37
CA TYR A 69 -4.46 -5.33 -6.25
C TYR A 69 -3.31 -6.26 -6.62
N PHE A 70 -2.22 -6.12 -5.89
CA PHE A 70 -1.03 -6.92 -6.07
C PHE A 70 -0.53 -7.40 -4.72
N SER A 71 -0.01 -8.60 -4.66
CA SER A 71 0.55 -9.13 -3.44
C SER A 71 2.06 -9.30 -3.64
N LEU A 72 2.84 -8.73 -2.75
CA LEU A 72 4.28 -8.75 -2.83
C LEU A 72 4.83 -9.37 -1.56
N VAL A 73 5.82 -10.23 -1.70
CA VAL A 73 6.43 -10.89 -0.57
C VAL A 73 7.94 -10.80 -0.71
N SER A 74 8.60 -10.39 0.38
CA SER A 74 10.04 -10.36 0.37
C SER A 74 10.48 -11.63 1.01
N GLN A 75 10.58 -12.55 0.59
CA GLN A 75 11.03 -13.70 1.06
C GLN A 75 11.50 -13.97 2.29
#